data_9c49e2f51b3eed44cf77f67b9ca1a583
#
_entry.id   9c49e2f51b3eed44cf77f67b9ca1a583
#
_cell.length_a   1.000
_cell.length_b   1.000
_cell.length_c   1.000
_cell.angle_alpha   90.00
_cell.angle_beta   90.00
_cell.angle_gamma   90.00
#
_symmetry.space_group_name_H-M   'P 1'
#
loop_
_entity.id
_entity.type
_entity.pdbx_description
1 polymer ?
#
loop_
_entity_poly.entity_id
_entity_poly.type
_entity_poly.pdbx_seq_one_letter_code
_entity_poly.pdbx_strand_id
1 'polypeptide(L)'
;MTEIEELRKKIETITIEMLSLLKTRTEIAQEIGKIKNQQGMSVSNESREDELRELVKKRCQEINFDSNTALKFLNFLLNESIKVQSTESNTHLAIFLKAKELEQQGKKIIHLEVGEPDFQPPENVKKSLSEVYDKGFGKYGPAKGLPEFRIKLAEFANNNFDAKINLENVMVTPGARFGVFLAISTLLNPSDEIIVIEPAWPAYRQCAMNSGIKVRSIKTTLENKWEPDLNEISSCINENTKMIVLNYPNNPTGKVLPKTLQDKIVNIAKENDLYILSDEIYSNYSNKEWNSILSHDYEKAIVTQSFSKSHSMKGYRIGYLISSKNIIEKLTKLQALCLTNVSEPIQYTAMKSLDDDVTENTEIMNKRLSKLEDICKNMELEFVKPDGAMYIFARTKNPINTSELSEELLNHGVAIAPGIGFGDYNEFFRISACLDVKALIEGMDIIKARL
;
A
#
# COMPACT_ATOMS: atom_id res chain seq x y z
N MET A 1 48.96 23.22 5.43
CA MET A 1 47.61 22.74 5.06
C MET A 1 46.83 23.94 4.56
N THR A 2 46.05 23.80 3.50
CA THR A 2 45.15 24.87 3.08
C THR A 2 43.99 25.01 4.07
N GLU A 3 43.42 26.19 4.20
CA GLU A 3 42.24 26.44 5.07
C GLU A 3 41.09 25.43 4.78
N ILE A 4 40.93 25.03 3.52
CA ILE A 4 39.98 23.98 3.12
C ILE A 4 40.33 22.61 3.72
N GLU A 5 41.60 22.26 3.78
CA GLU A 5 42.04 20.97 4.38
C GLU A 5 41.77 20.92 5.89
N GLU A 6 41.90 22.03 6.58
CA GLU A 6 41.57 22.13 8.01
C GLU A 6 40.06 22.00 8.25
N LEU A 7 39.23 22.64 7.42
CA LEU A 7 37.78 22.51 7.49
C LEU A 7 37.32 21.08 7.16
N ARG A 8 37.91 20.42 6.16
CA ARG A 8 37.63 19.02 5.84
C ARG A 8 37.93 18.08 7.01
N LYS A 9 39.05 18.26 7.70
CA LYS A 9 39.42 17.48 8.90
C LYS A 9 38.42 17.70 10.03
N LYS A 10 37.94 18.92 10.25
CA LYS A 10 36.89 19.18 11.25
C LYS A 10 35.58 18.45 10.90
N ILE A 11 35.15 18.48 9.62
CA ILE A 11 33.98 17.73 9.15
C ILE A 11 34.16 16.23 9.36
N GLU A 12 35.34 15.70 9.03
CA GLU A 12 35.68 14.28 9.21
C GLU A 12 35.56 13.86 10.68
N THR A 13 36.14 14.63 11.61
CA THR A 13 36.05 14.37 13.05
C THR A 13 34.58 14.36 13.52
N ILE A 14 33.80 15.36 13.17
CA ILE A 14 32.38 15.43 13.52
C ILE A 14 31.62 14.23 12.94
N THR A 15 31.91 13.82 11.71
CA THR A 15 31.26 12.67 11.07
C THR A 15 31.54 11.37 11.83
N ILE A 16 32.76 11.15 12.30
CA ILE A 16 33.14 9.96 13.12
C ILE A 16 32.44 9.99 14.47
N GLU A 17 32.35 11.15 15.12
CA GLU A 17 31.60 11.32 16.37
C GLU A 17 30.12 10.98 16.20
N MET A 18 29.49 11.48 15.12
CA MET A 18 28.09 11.16 14.78
C MET A 18 27.87 9.65 14.58
N LEU A 19 28.82 8.94 13.93
CA LEU A 19 28.72 7.49 13.75
C LEU A 19 28.78 6.75 15.10
N SER A 20 29.60 7.20 16.03
CA SER A 20 29.70 6.62 17.38
C SER A 20 28.37 6.81 18.15
N LEU A 21 27.78 8.00 18.08
CA LEU A 21 26.48 8.28 18.69
C LEU A 21 25.35 7.48 18.03
N LEU A 22 25.38 7.32 16.71
CA LEU A 22 24.42 6.50 15.98
C LEU A 22 24.48 5.04 16.42
N LYS A 23 25.69 4.47 16.59
CA LYS A 23 25.87 3.10 17.11
C LYS A 23 25.20 2.95 18.48
N THR A 24 25.54 3.82 19.44
CA THR A 24 24.97 3.76 20.80
C THR A 24 23.46 3.87 20.79
N ARG A 25 22.91 4.79 19.97
CA ARG A 25 21.46 4.95 19.81
C ARG A 25 20.81 3.69 19.24
N THR A 26 21.44 3.02 18.30
CA THR A 26 20.96 1.78 17.69
C THR A 26 20.93 0.63 18.71
N GLU A 27 21.96 0.49 19.53
CA GLU A 27 22.03 -0.51 20.60
C GLU A 27 20.89 -0.31 21.62
N ILE A 28 20.63 0.92 22.05
CA ILE A 28 19.52 1.26 22.95
C ILE A 28 18.16 0.94 22.27
N ALA A 29 18.01 1.26 20.99
CA ALA A 29 16.78 0.94 20.24
C ALA A 29 16.53 -0.57 20.17
N GLN A 30 17.57 -1.40 20.00
CA GLN A 30 17.45 -2.86 20.03
C GLN A 30 17.01 -3.38 21.41
N GLU A 31 17.53 -2.82 22.50
CA GLU A 31 17.09 -3.18 23.86
C GLU A 31 15.62 -2.84 24.10
N ILE A 32 15.19 -1.63 23.69
CA ILE A 32 13.77 -1.23 23.72
C ILE A 32 12.91 -2.20 22.93
N GLY A 33 13.34 -2.61 21.73
CA GLY A 33 12.64 -3.58 20.89
C GLY A 33 12.45 -4.94 21.58
N LYS A 34 13.48 -5.46 22.25
CA LYS A 34 13.39 -6.71 23.03
C LYS A 34 12.36 -6.61 24.15
N ILE A 35 12.36 -5.51 24.90
CA ILE A 35 11.41 -5.28 26.00
C ILE A 35 9.97 -5.17 25.45
N LYS A 36 9.76 -4.41 24.39
CA LYS A 36 8.44 -4.27 23.75
C LYS A 36 7.89 -5.61 23.25
N ASN A 37 8.74 -6.41 22.59
CA ASN A 37 8.34 -7.76 22.13
C ASN A 37 7.94 -8.67 23.28
N GLN A 38 8.66 -8.64 24.40
CA GLN A 38 8.31 -9.41 25.61
C GLN A 38 6.99 -8.98 26.25
N GLN A 39 6.62 -7.70 26.09
CA GLN A 39 5.41 -7.11 26.66
C GLN A 39 4.24 -7.06 25.65
N GLY A 40 4.42 -7.56 24.42
CA GLY A 40 3.40 -7.48 23.35
C GLY A 40 3.09 -6.06 22.88
N MET A 41 4.02 -5.11 23.10
CA MET A 41 3.82 -3.70 22.73
C MET A 41 4.20 -3.44 21.27
N SER A 42 3.50 -2.50 20.63
CA SER A 42 3.83 -2.02 19.29
C SER A 42 5.24 -1.42 19.22
N VAL A 43 5.96 -1.68 18.13
CA VAL A 43 7.29 -1.13 17.87
C VAL A 43 7.23 0.40 17.75
N SER A 44 6.26 0.94 17.02
CA SER A 44 6.04 2.39 16.90
C SER A 44 5.24 2.93 18.10
N ASN A 45 5.55 4.17 18.51
CA ASN A 45 4.81 4.91 19.53
C ASN A 45 4.66 6.36 19.05
N GLU A 46 3.50 6.66 18.44
CA GLU A 46 3.24 7.96 17.81
C GLU A 46 3.37 9.12 18.80
N SER A 47 2.87 8.97 20.03
CA SER A 47 2.98 10.01 21.06
C SER A 47 4.45 10.33 21.38
N ARG A 48 5.30 9.30 21.53
CA ARG A 48 6.72 9.49 21.81
C ARG A 48 7.49 10.08 20.64
N GLU A 49 7.11 9.72 19.42
CA GLU A 49 7.69 10.30 18.20
C GLU A 49 7.35 11.79 18.09
N ASP A 50 6.14 12.18 18.48
CA ASP A 50 5.72 13.58 18.50
C ASP A 50 6.49 14.40 19.52
N GLU A 51 6.65 13.89 20.74
CA GLU A 51 7.48 14.53 21.76
C GLU A 51 8.90 14.79 21.24
N LEU A 52 9.49 13.82 20.54
CA LEU A 52 10.84 13.95 19.97
C LEU A 52 10.87 15.02 18.87
N ARG A 53 9.84 15.09 18.01
CA ARG A 53 9.73 16.10 16.94
C ARG A 53 9.67 17.51 17.51
N GLU A 54 8.84 17.72 18.53
CA GLU A 54 8.75 19.02 19.20
C GLU A 54 10.05 19.40 19.92
N LEU A 55 10.71 18.45 20.57
CA LEU A 55 12.02 18.65 21.17
C LEU A 55 13.07 19.09 20.13
N VAL A 56 13.11 18.45 18.96
CA VAL A 56 14.03 18.78 17.87
C VAL A 56 13.72 20.18 17.31
N LYS A 57 12.44 20.50 17.07
CA LYS A 57 12.04 21.84 16.59
C LYS A 57 12.48 22.94 17.56
N LYS A 58 12.21 22.75 18.86
CA LYS A 58 12.63 23.69 19.90
C LYS A 58 14.16 23.88 19.90
N ARG A 59 14.90 22.77 19.82
CA ARG A 59 16.38 22.84 19.79
C ARG A 59 16.89 23.55 18.54
N CYS A 60 16.26 23.35 17.39
CA CYS A 60 16.61 24.06 16.16
C CYS A 60 16.44 25.58 16.28
N GLN A 61 15.37 26.03 16.95
CA GLN A 61 15.18 27.45 17.24
C GLN A 61 16.29 28.01 18.13
N GLU A 62 16.66 27.29 19.21
CA GLU A 62 17.73 27.72 20.13
C GLU A 62 19.10 27.86 19.45
N ILE A 63 19.43 26.97 18.51
CA ILE A 63 20.74 26.96 17.82
C ILE A 63 20.72 27.60 16.43
N ASN A 64 19.59 28.19 16.02
CA ASN A 64 19.38 28.79 14.70
C ASN A 64 19.73 27.82 13.55
N PHE A 65 19.20 26.59 13.61
CA PHE A 65 19.38 25.55 12.60
C PHE A 65 18.08 25.26 11.87
N ASP A 66 18.16 24.87 10.57
CA ASP A 66 16.99 24.56 9.76
C ASP A 66 16.23 23.33 10.31
N SER A 67 15.00 23.57 10.73
CA SER A 67 14.13 22.54 11.30
C SER A 67 13.79 21.43 10.29
N ASN A 68 13.67 21.75 9.00
CA ASN A 68 13.36 20.73 7.97
C ASN A 68 14.51 19.73 7.81
N THR A 69 15.74 20.21 7.79
CA THR A 69 16.94 19.36 7.75
C THR A 69 17.04 18.48 8.99
N ALA A 70 16.78 19.06 10.18
CA ALA A 70 16.81 18.30 11.43
C ALA A 70 15.71 17.23 11.49
N LEU A 71 14.49 17.54 11.02
CA LEU A 71 13.39 16.57 10.96
C LEU A 71 13.63 15.44 9.95
N LYS A 72 14.27 15.72 8.80
CA LYS A 72 14.73 14.66 7.88
C LYS A 72 15.71 13.71 8.56
N PHE A 73 16.66 14.24 9.31
CA PHE A 73 17.61 13.43 10.05
C PHE A 73 16.93 12.65 11.18
N LEU A 74 16.02 13.27 11.93
CA LEU A 74 15.21 12.57 12.94
C LEU A 74 14.40 11.42 12.32
N ASN A 75 13.76 11.62 11.19
CA ASN A 75 13.00 10.59 10.49
C ASN A 75 13.90 9.42 10.07
N PHE A 76 15.10 9.70 9.56
CA PHE A 76 16.10 8.66 9.31
C PHE A 76 16.41 7.85 10.58
N LEU A 77 16.66 8.52 11.70
CA LEU A 77 16.95 7.86 12.97
C LEU A 77 15.77 7.03 13.51
N LEU A 78 14.53 7.51 13.37
CA LEU A 78 13.32 6.78 13.77
C LEU A 78 13.12 5.53 12.90
N ASN A 79 13.29 5.65 11.58
CA ASN A 79 13.18 4.54 10.64
C ASN A 79 14.21 3.45 10.92
N GLU A 80 15.47 3.82 11.17
CA GLU A 80 16.51 2.86 11.56
C GLU A 80 16.19 2.19 12.91
N SER A 81 15.62 2.93 13.86
CA SER A 81 15.18 2.33 15.14
C SER A 81 14.03 1.33 14.95
N ILE A 82 13.06 1.63 14.09
CA ILE A 82 11.95 0.70 13.77
C ILE A 82 12.51 -0.56 13.11
N LYS A 83 13.42 -0.43 12.14
CA LYS A 83 14.04 -1.57 11.45
C LYS A 83 14.77 -2.52 12.43
N VAL A 84 15.52 -1.99 13.38
CA VAL A 84 16.27 -2.83 14.35
C VAL A 84 15.40 -3.38 15.47
N GLN A 85 14.24 -2.79 15.73
CA GLN A 85 13.24 -3.26 16.70
C GLN A 85 12.26 -4.26 16.09
N SER A 86 11.92 -4.08 14.80
CA SER A 86 11.10 -5.04 14.06
C SER A 86 11.96 -6.25 13.74
N THR A 87 11.59 -7.40 14.27
CA THR A 87 12.02 -8.66 13.66
C THR A 87 11.40 -8.68 12.26
N GLU A 88 12.22 -8.54 11.21
CA GLU A 88 11.78 -8.60 9.80
C GLU A 88 10.99 -9.87 9.45
N SER A 89 11.04 -10.88 10.34
CA SER A 89 10.46 -12.21 10.18
C SER A 89 8.92 -12.25 10.09
N ASN A 90 8.21 -11.21 10.52
CA ASN A 90 6.76 -11.33 10.79
C ASN A 90 5.86 -10.50 9.86
N THR A 91 6.37 -9.96 8.75
CA THR A 91 5.54 -9.29 7.75
C THR A 91 5.07 -10.29 6.68
N HIS A 92 3.93 -9.98 6.00
CA HIS A 92 3.47 -10.80 4.86
C HIS A 92 4.54 -10.97 3.77
N LEU A 93 5.45 -10.00 3.59
CA LEU A 93 6.56 -10.08 2.64
C LEU A 93 7.62 -11.09 3.12
N ALA A 94 7.92 -11.11 4.41
CA ALA A 94 8.85 -12.09 4.98
C ALA A 94 8.32 -13.53 4.85
N ILE A 95 7.03 -13.74 5.13
CA ILE A 95 6.35 -15.03 4.91
C ILE A 95 6.44 -15.44 3.43
N PHE A 96 6.15 -14.51 2.50
CA PHE A 96 6.26 -14.79 1.06
C PHE A 96 7.68 -15.17 0.64
N LEU A 97 8.71 -14.44 1.09
CA LEU A 97 10.11 -14.76 0.76
C LEU A 97 10.52 -16.13 1.31
N LYS A 98 10.16 -16.42 2.56
CA LYS A 98 10.43 -17.72 3.20
C LYS A 98 9.68 -18.86 2.50
N ALA A 99 8.44 -18.63 2.05
CA ALA A 99 7.69 -19.57 1.22
C ALA A 99 8.44 -19.89 -0.09
N LYS A 100 8.96 -18.86 -0.77
CA LYS A 100 9.75 -19.04 -2.00
C LYS A 100 11.05 -19.81 -1.77
N GLU A 101 11.73 -19.59 -0.66
CA GLU A 101 12.91 -20.37 -0.28
C GLU A 101 12.57 -21.85 -0.06
N LEU A 102 11.45 -22.15 0.61
CA LEU A 102 10.99 -23.50 0.84
C LEU A 102 10.59 -24.20 -0.48
N GLU A 103 9.96 -23.48 -1.42
CA GLU A 103 9.66 -23.99 -2.76
C GLU A 103 10.94 -24.34 -3.54
N GLN A 104 11.98 -23.50 -3.45
CA GLN A 104 13.28 -23.81 -4.07
C GLN A 104 13.93 -25.07 -3.46
N GLN A 105 13.61 -25.42 -2.22
CA GLN A 105 14.02 -26.66 -1.56
C GLN A 105 13.13 -27.86 -1.92
N GLY A 106 12.14 -27.67 -2.82
CA GLY A 106 11.24 -28.73 -3.28
C GLY A 106 9.97 -28.93 -2.42
N LYS A 107 9.68 -28.05 -1.46
CA LYS A 107 8.42 -28.12 -0.69
C LYS A 107 7.27 -27.52 -1.49
N LYS A 108 6.10 -28.16 -1.42
CA LYS A 108 4.84 -27.60 -1.96
C LYS A 108 4.27 -26.62 -0.94
N ILE A 109 4.02 -25.37 -1.35
CA ILE A 109 3.39 -24.35 -0.52
C ILE A 109 2.06 -23.90 -1.16
N ILE A 110 1.02 -23.81 -0.37
CA ILE A 110 -0.28 -23.22 -0.74
C ILE A 110 -0.26 -21.75 -0.32
N HIS A 111 -0.27 -20.85 -1.30
CA HIS A 111 -0.13 -19.40 -1.11
C HIS A 111 -1.48 -18.74 -0.84
N LEU A 112 -1.86 -18.58 0.42
CA LEU A 112 -3.06 -17.83 0.84
C LEU A 112 -2.71 -16.41 1.33
N GLU A 113 -1.42 -16.07 1.42
CA GLU A 113 -0.94 -14.74 1.83
C GLU A 113 -0.88 -13.74 0.67
N VAL A 114 -0.88 -14.18 -0.59
CA VAL A 114 -0.70 -13.33 -1.76
C VAL A 114 -2.04 -13.00 -2.40
N GLY A 115 -2.29 -11.73 -2.67
CA GLY A 115 -3.43 -11.27 -3.46
C GLY A 115 -3.14 -11.34 -4.96
N GLU A 116 -2.87 -12.52 -5.48
CA GLU A 116 -2.49 -12.74 -6.87
C GLU A 116 -3.45 -13.73 -7.53
N PRO A 117 -4.49 -13.24 -8.25
CA PRO A 117 -5.41 -14.12 -8.97
C PRO A 117 -4.68 -15.07 -9.92
N ASP A 118 -5.07 -16.33 -9.93
CA ASP A 118 -4.46 -17.38 -10.79
C ASP A 118 -4.97 -17.35 -12.25
N PHE A 119 -5.85 -16.39 -12.56
CA PHE A 119 -6.37 -16.22 -13.91
C PHE A 119 -5.27 -15.87 -14.93
N GLN A 120 -5.48 -16.28 -16.16
CA GLN A 120 -4.67 -15.82 -17.29
C GLN A 120 -5.07 -14.39 -17.67
N PRO A 121 -4.12 -13.58 -18.20
CA PRO A 121 -4.47 -12.32 -18.83
C PRO A 121 -5.45 -12.52 -19.99
N PRO A 122 -6.29 -11.51 -20.33
CA PRO A 122 -7.22 -11.58 -21.43
C PRO A 122 -6.60 -11.91 -22.79
N GLU A 123 -7.39 -12.44 -23.72
CA GLU A 123 -6.89 -12.90 -25.02
C GLU A 123 -6.28 -11.76 -25.87
N ASN A 124 -6.80 -10.53 -25.76
CA ASN A 124 -6.20 -9.39 -26.47
C ASN A 124 -4.80 -9.06 -25.97
N VAL A 125 -4.43 -9.41 -24.73
CA VAL A 125 -3.06 -9.29 -24.23
C VAL A 125 -2.12 -10.16 -25.03
N LYS A 126 -2.48 -11.43 -25.25
CA LYS A 126 -1.70 -12.39 -26.04
C LYS A 126 -1.56 -11.95 -27.51
N LYS A 127 -2.66 -11.53 -28.14
CA LYS A 127 -2.69 -11.07 -29.53
C LYS A 127 -1.83 -9.82 -29.72
N SER A 128 -2.01 -8.82 -28.87
CA SER A 128 -1.27 -7.56 -28.99
C SER A 128 0.22 -7.69 -28.72
N LEU A 129 0.66 -8.64 -27.89
CA LEU A 129 2.09 -8.93 -27.69
C LEU A 129 2.78 -9.38 -28.97
N SER A 130 2.10 -10.17 -29.81
CA SER A 130 2.66 -10.56 -31.12
C SER A 130 2.69 -9.39 -32.12
N GLU A 131 1.79 -8.41 -32.01
CA GLU A 131 1.75 -7.24 -32.88
C GLU A 131 2.81 -6.18 -32.52
N VAL A 132 3.28 -6.18 -31.27
CA VAL A 132 4.18 -5.14 -30.73
C VAL A 132 5.45 -4.96 -31.57
N TYR A 133 6.04 -6.07 -32.02
CA TYR A 133 7.26 -6.04 -32.85
C TYR A 133 7.04 -5.31 -34.17
N ASP A 134 5.94 -5.63 -34.86
CA ASP A 134 5.62 -5.02 -36.16
C ASP A 134 5.25 -3.54 -36.05
N LYS A 135 4.80 -3.11 -34.89
CA LYS A 135 4.48 -1.69 -34.62
C LYS A 135 5.71 -0.81 -34.34
N GLY A 136 6.88 -1.40 -34.20
CA GLY A 136 8.15 -0.68 -34.09
C GLY A 136 8.33 0.09 -32.77
N PHE A 137 7.71 -0.37 -31.68
CA PHE A 137 7.91 0.16 -30.33
C PHE A 137 9.33 -0.12 -29.82
N GLY A 138 10.28 0.75 -30.10
CA GLY A 138 11.68 0.59 -29.70
C GLY A 138 12.34 1.91 -29.31
N LYS A 139 11.57 2.99 -29.19
CA LYS A 139 12.02 4.33 -28.86
C LYS A 139 11.59 4.75 -27.45
N TYR A 140 12.20 5.81 -26.96
CA TYR A 140 11.69 6.49 -25.77
C TYR A 140 10.37 7.21 -26.10
N GLY A 141 9.40 7.01 -25.23
CA GLY A 141 8.08 7.63 -25.32
C GLY A 141 7.86 8.76 -24.32
N PRO A 142 6.64 9.32 -24.30
CA PRO A 142 6.27 10.35 -23.33
C PRO A 142 6.27 9.83 -21.91
N ALA A 143 6.80 10.58 -20.96
CA ALA A 143 6.84 10.22 -19.55
C ALA A 143 5.43 10.02 -18.94
N LYS A 144 4.41 10.76 -19.43
CA LYS A 144 3.01 10.58 -19.04
C LYS A 144 2.38 9.28 -19.59
N GLY A 145 3.01 8.62 -20.55
CA GLY A 145 2.46 7.49 -21.32
C GLY A 145 1.91 7.91 -22.68
N LEU A 146 1.65 6.91 -23.53
CA LEU A 146 1.14 7.08 -24.89
C LEU A 146 -0.16 7.88 -24.90
N PRO A 147 -0.28 8.93 -25.73
CA PRO A 147 -1.47 9.78 -25.78
C PRO A 147 -2.76 8.99 -26.06
N GLU A 148 -2.73 8.05 -27.01
CA GLU A 148 -3.86 7.21 -27.36
C GLU A 148 -4.32 6.30 -26.22
N PHE A 149 -3.39 5.80 -25.42
CA PHE A 149 -3.72 5.00 -24.24
C PHE A 149 -4.33 5.86 -23.14
N ARG A 150 -3.80 7.06 -22.91
CA ARG A 150 -4.34 8.02 -21.93
C ARG A 150 -5.73 8.50 -22.30
N ILE A 151 -6.02 8.71 -23.60
CA ILE A 151 -7.36 9.02 -24.11
C ILE A 151 -8.30 7.87 -23.75
N LYS A 152 -7.95 6.65 -24.10
CA LYS A 152 -8.77 5.47 -23.83
C LYS A 152 -9.01 5.23 -22.33
N LEU A 153 -8.01 5.48 -21.50
CA LEU A 153 -8.15 5.42 -20.03
C LEU A 153 -9.10 6.50 -19.50
N ALA A 154 -9.06 7.71 -20.06
CA ALA A 154 -9.98 8.77 -19.68
C ALA A 154 -11.43 8.44 -20.08
N GLU A 155 -11.63 7.91 -21.28
CA GLU A 155 -12.94 7.42 -21.75
C GLU A 155 -13.44 6.28 -20.85
N PHE A 156 -12.60 5.32 -20.52
CA PHE A 156 -12.92 4.23 -19.59
C PHE A 156 -13.36 4.76 -18.23
N ALA A 157 -12.63 5.71 -17.66
CA ALA A 157 -12.97 6.28 -16.36
C ALA A 157 -14.26 7.11 -16.40
N ASN A 158 -14.50 7.87 -17.47
CA ASN A 158 -15.75 8.61 -17.66
C ASN A 158 -16.96 7.68 -17.74
N ASN A 159 -16.82 6.54 -18.41
CA ASN A 159 -17.90 5.58 -18.59
C ASN A 159 -18.19 4.72 -17.35
N ASN A 160 -17.17 4.47 -16.49
CA ASN A 160 -17.29 3.51 -15.40
C ASN A 160 -17.21 4.13 -13.99
N PHE A 161 -16.70 5.35 -13.85
CA PHE A 161 -16.40 5.97 -12.55
C PHE A 161 -17.11 7.31 -12.34
N ASP A 162 -18.07 7.65 -13.18
CA ASP A 162 -18.76 8.96 -13.16
C ASP A 162 -17.76 10.15 -13.13
N ALA A 163 -16.66 9.99 -13.87
CA ALA A 163 -15.62 11.02 -13.97
C ALA A 163 -15.90 12.00 -15.13
N LYS A 164 -15.29 13.18 -15.08
CA LYS A 164 -15.33 14.19 -16.14
C LYS A 164 -13.92 14.63 -16.47
N ILE A 165 -13.17 13.75 -17.11
CA ILE A 165 -11.72 13.91 -17.33
C ILE A 165 -11.34 13.73 -18.79
N ASN A 166 -10.15 14.15 -19.13
CA ASN A 166 -9.53 13.94 -20.44
C ASN A 166 -8.08 13.43 -20.28
N LEU A 167 -7.34 13.29 -21.39
CA LEU A 167 -5.97 12.76 -21.36
C LEU A 167 -5.02 13.56 -20.45
N GLU A 168 -5.24 14.85 -20.21
CA GLU A 168 -4.37 15.65 -19.34
C GLU A 168 -4.50 15.28 -17.85
N ASN A 169 -5.57 14.58 -17.51
CA ASN A 169 -5.82 14.08 -16.15
C ASN A 169 -5.24 12.69 -15.89
N VAL A 170 -4.66 12.04 -16.91
CA VAL A 170 -4.21 10.64 -16.83
C VAL A 170 -2.70 10.54 -17.02
N MET A 171 -2.06 9.72 -16.17
CA MET A 171 -0.66 9.34 -16.30
C MET A 171 -0.50 7.83 -16.13
N VAL A 172 0.20 7.19 -17.06
CA VAL A 172 0.52 5.76 -16.99
C VAL A 172 1.70 5.54 -16.05
N THR A 173 1.62 4.50 -15.20
CA THR A 173 2.65 4.16 -14.22
C THR A 173 3.06 2.69 -14.32
N PRO A 174 4.24 2.28 -13.83
CA PRO A 174 4.63 0.87 -13.74
C PRO A 174 3.91 0.14 -12.60
N GLY A 175 2.58 0.11 -12.66
CA GLY A 175 1.65 -0.41 -11.66
C GLY A 175 1.27 0.61 -10.58
N ALA A 176 0.18 0.31 -9.83
CA ALA A 176 -0.36 1.19 -8.79
C ALA A 176 0.64 1.48 -7.66
N ARG A 177 1.46 0.50 -7.25
CA ARG A 177 2.47 0.69 -6.19
C ARG A 177 3.39 1.87 -6.45
N PHE A 178 3.87 1.99 -7.70
CA PHE A 178 4.72 3.13 -8.07
C PHE A 178 3.91 4.43 -8.11
N GLY A 179 2.65 4.38 -8.51
CA GLY A 179 1.73 5.52 -8.44
C GLY A 179 1.56 6.05 -7.01
N VAL A 180 1.36 5.15 -6.04
CA VAL A 180 1.30 5.49 -4.60
C VAL A 180 2.60 6.17 -4.14
N PHE A 181 3.75 5.57 -4.48
CA PHE A 181 5.06 6.16 -4.16
C PHE A 181 5.22 7.56 -4.78
N LEU A 182 4.90 7.72 -6.06
CA LEU A 182 4.97 9.02 -6.74
C LEU A 182 4.11 10.08 -6.07
N ALA A 183 2.85 9.74 -5.75
CA ALA A 183 1.92 10.68 -5.13
C ALA A 183 2.45 11.19 -3.79
N ILE A 184 2.83 10.26 -2.91
CA ILE A 184 3.36 10.59 -1.58
C ILE A 184 4.66 11.38 -1.67
N SER A 185 5.64 10.90 -2.46
CA SER A 185 6.99 11.49 -2.52
C SER A 185 7.05 12.81 -3.29
N THR A 186 6.06 13.12 -4.14
CA THR A 186 6.05 14.35 -4.94
C THR A 186 5.23 15.46 -4.30
N LEU A 187 4.12 15.12 -3.65
CA LEU A 187 3.14 16.10 -3.18
C LEU A 187 3.38 16.53 -1.75
N LEU A 188 4.17 15.78 -1.00
CA LEU A 188 4.38 16.00 0.43
C LEU A 188 5.85 16.29 0.74
N ASN A 189 6.08 17.03 1.81
CA ASN A 189 7.40 17.34 2.36
C ASN A 189 7.67 16.49 3.61
N PRO A 190 8.92 16.32 4.02
CA PRO A 190 9.26 15.52 5.22
C PRO A 190 8.66 16.00 6.55
N SER A 191 8.17 17.25 6.62
CA SER A 191 7.44 17.79 7.78
C SER A 191 5.96 17.51 7.76
N ASP A 192 5.43 17.04 6.63
CA ASP A 192 4.01 16.78 6.44
C ASP A 192 3.60 15.45 7.07
N GLU A 193 2.30 15.29 7.27
CA GLU A 193 1.68 14.09 7.82
C GLU A 193 0.63 13.55 6.86
N ILE A 194 0.52 12.20 6.81
CA ILE A 194 -0.59 11.52 6.13
C ILE A 194 -1.46 10.77 7.12
N ILE A 195 -2.76 10.72 6.85
CA ILE A 195 -3.72 9.86 7.55
C ILE A 195 -3.87 8.57 6.76
N VAL A 196 -3.69 7.42 7.42
CA VAL A 196 -3.92 6.08 6.87
C VAL A 196 -4.99 5.40 7.71
N ILE A 197 -6.06 4.93 7.08
CA ILE A 197 -7.11 4.16 7.74
C ILE A 197 -6.67 2.69 7.79
N GLU A 198 -6.47 2.17 8.99
CA GLU A 198 -6.02 0.81 9.25
C GLU A 198 -7.19 -0.13 9.62
N PRO A 199 -7.11 -1.43 9.31
CA PRO A 199 -5.95 -2.13 8.71
C PRO A 199 -5.75 -1.73 7.25
N ALA A 200 -4.47 -1.60 6.83
CA ALA A 200 -4.11 -1.08 5.53
C ALA A 200 -2.95 -1.82 4.89
N TRP A 201 -2.88 -1.78 3.57
CA TRP A 201 -1.72 -2.29 2.85
C TRP A 201 -0.44 -1.55 3.28
N PRO A 202 0.60 -2.29 3.74
CA PRO A 202 1.77 -1.68 4.40
C PRO A 202 2.56 -0.71 3.52
N ALA A 203 2.40 -0.77 2.19
CA ALA A 203 3.16 0.10 1.31
C ALA A 203 2.81 1.60 1.47
N TYR A 204 1.61 1.97 1.93
CA TYR A 204 1.29 3.38 2.20
C TYR A 204 2.20 3.93 3.29
N ARG A 205 2.27 3.24 4.42
CA ARG A 205 3.15 3.58 5.54
C ARG A 205 4.62 3.55 5.11
N GLN A 206 5.05 2.52 4.39
CA GLN A 206 6.43 2.38 3.94
C GLN A 206 6.86 3.50 2.98
N CYS A 207 5.99 3.86 2.01
CA CYS A 207 6.26 4.97 1.10
C CYS A 207 6.38 6.31 1.84
N ALA A 208 5.49 6.57 2.80
CA ALA A 208 5.53 7.78 3.63
C ALA A 208 6.82 7.84 4.46
N MET A 209 7.13 6.78 5.20
CA MET A 209 8.32 6.71 6.04
C MET A 209 9.61 6.86 5.23
N ASN A 210 9.72 6.20 4.07
CA ASN A 210 10.89 6.34 3.20
C ASN A 210 11.05 7.75 2.62
N SER A 211 9.94 8.51 2.51
CA SER A 211 9.94 9.92 2.12
C SER A 211 10.10 10.88 3.31
N GLY A 212 10.26 10.36 4.53
CA GLY A 212 10.39 11.15 5.75
C GLY A 212 9.09 11.78 6.23
N ILE A 213 7.94 11.29 5.77
CA ILE A 213 6.61 11.79 6.07
C ILE A 213 6.03 10.99 7.24
N LYS A 214 5.41 11.67 8.18
CA LYS A 214 4.76 11.04 9.33
C LYS A 214 3.44 10.40 8.92
N VAL A 215 3.14 9.23 9.51
CA VAL A 215 1.87 8.54 9.35
C VAL A 215 1.04 8.64 10.61
N ARG A 216 -0.19 9.12 10.49
CA ARG A 216 -1.25 9.05 11.50
C ARG A 216 -2.18 7.91 11.16
N SER A 217 -2.35 6.96 12.06
CA SER A 217 -3.22 5.81 11.88
C SER A 217 -4.59 6.06 12.48
N ILE A 218 -5.63 5.86 11.67
CA ILE A 218 -7.02 5.76 12.16
C ILE A 218 -7.33 4.27 12.24
N LYS A 219 -7.46 3.74 13.45
CA LYS A 219 -7.74 2.31 13.66
C LYS A 219 -9.22 2.03 13.48
N THR A 220 -9.53 1.03 12.65
CA THR A 220 -10.87 0.46 12.56
C THR A 220 -10.91 -0.91 13.23
N THR A 221 -12.07 -1.41 13.59
CA THR A 221 -12.23 -2.66 14.33
C THR A 221 -13.25 -3.59 13.68
N LEU A 222 -13.22 -4.85 14.08
CA LEU A 222 -14.22 -5.85 13.70
C LEU A 222 -15.64 -5.40 14.12
N GLU A 223 -15.75 -4.83 15.32
CA GLU A 223 -17.00 -4.41 15.96
C GLU A 223 -17.67 -3.26 15.21
N ASN A 224 -16.87 -2.31 14.68
CA ASN A 224 -17.38 -1.22 13.84
C ASN A 224 -17.39 -1.57 12.33
N LYS A 225 -17.23 -2.88 11.99
CA LYS A 225 -17.28 -3.40 10.62
C LYS A 225 -16.25 -2.74 9.68
N TRP A 226 -15.12 -2.38 10.21
CA TRP A 226 -14.02 -1.73 9.48
C TRP A 226 -14.39 -0.36 8.89
N GLU A 227 -15.35 0.33 9.50
CA GLU A 227 -15.70 1.71 9.14
C GLU A 227 -14.88 2.69 9.97
N PRO A 228 -14.26 3.73 9.35
CA PRO A 228 -13.53 4.73 10.09
C PRO A 228 -14.47 5.69 10.85
N ASP A 229 -14.06 6.12 12.03
CA ASP A 229 -14.74 7.18 12.77
C ASP A 229 -14.34 8.54 12.20
N LEU A 230 -15.32 9.30 11.75
CA LEU A 230 -15.12 10.65 11.20
C LEU A 230 -14.62 11.65 12.25
N ASN A 231 -15.00 11.50 13.52
CA ASN A 231 -14.51 12.35 14.59
C ASN A 231 -13.02 12.08 14.84
N GLU A 232 -12.60 10.82 14.78
CA GLU A 232 -11.19 10.45 14.91
C GLU A 232 -10.38 11.03 13.74
N ILE A 233 -10.88 10.89 12.48
CA ILE A 233 -10.25 11.52 11.32
C ILE A 233 -10.09 13.03 11.54
N SER A 234 -11.17 13.72 11.93
CA SER A 234 -11.16 15.18 12.12
C SER A 234 -10.22 15.61 13.25
N SER A 235 -10.16 14.86 14.34
CA SER A 235 -9.30 15.17 15.48
C SER A 235 -7.81 14.98 15.20
N CYS A 236 -7.47 14.09 14.25
CA CYS A 236 -6.10 13.86 13.80
C CYS A 236 -5.57 14.92 12.85
N ILE A 237 -6.44 15.77 12.29
CA ILE A 237 -6.03 16.82 11.35
C ILE A 237 -5.38 17.97 12.11
N ASN A 238 -4.20 18.39 11.64
CA ASN A 238 -3.47 19.56 12.12
C ASN A 238 -2.79 20.28 10.94
N GLU A 239 -2.05 21.33 11.21
CA GLU A 239 -1.38 22.16 10.19
C GLU A 239 -0.41 21.39 9.27
N ASN A 240 0.14 20.27 9.75
CA ASN A 240 1.07 19.44 9.00
C ASN A 240 0.35 18.32 8.22
N THR A 241 -0.90 18.03 8.52
CA THR A 241 -1.69 17.03 7.79
C THR A 241 -1.95 17.50 6.37
N LYS A 242 -1.56 16.70 5.36
CA LYS A 242 -1.68 17.07 3.94
C LYS A 242 -2.40 16.05 3.08
N MET A 243 -2.54 14.81 3.54
CA MET A 243 -3.14 13.75 2.72
C MET A 243 -3.91 12.75 3.58
N ILE A 244 -5.05 12.28 3.05
CA ILE A 244 -5.77 11.09 3.53
C ILE A 244 -5.61 9.99 2.48
N VAL A 245 -5.24 8.78 2.91
CA VAL A 245 -5.13 7.60 2.05
C VAL A 245 -6.37 6.74 2.23
N LEU A 246 -7.05 6.44 1.13
CA LEU A 246 -8.20 5.56 1.04
C LEU A 246 -7.85 4.35 0.18
N ASN A 247 -8.30 3.17 0.59
CA ASN A 247 -8.20 1.97 -0.22
C ASN A 247 -9.51 1.17 -0.07
N TYR A 248 -10.40 1.33 -1.05
CA TYR A 248 -11.70 0.66 -1.07
C TYR A 248 -12.07 0.24 -2.50
N PRO A 249 -12.46 -1.04 -2.73
CA PRO A 249 -12.54 -2.14 -1.74
C PRO A 249 -11.19 -2.38 -1.04
N ASN A 250 -11.25 -2.58 0.29
CA ASN A 250 -10.06 -2.55 1.14
C ASN A 250 -9.25 -3.84 1.10
N ASN A 251 -7.95 -3.70 1.15
CA ASN A 251 -6.99 -4.75 1.52
C ASN A 251 -6.43 -4.43 2.92
N PRO A 252 -6.76 -5.24 3.96
CA PRO A 252 -7.08 -6.66 3.91
C PRO A 252 -8.55 -7.04 4.12
N THR A 253 -9.45 -6.13 4.48
CA THR A 253 -10.77 -6.44 5.05
C THR A 253 -11.86 -6.75 4.02
N GLY A 254 -11.64 -6.39 2.75
CA GLY A 254 -12.68 -6.47 1.72
C GLY A 254 -13.81 -5.44 1.88
N LYS A 255 -13.70 -4.49 2.80
CA LYS A 255 -14.72 -3.45 3.02
C LYS A 255 -14.87 -2.56 1.80
N VAL A 256 -16.11 -2.25 1.43
CA VAL A 256 -16.48 -1.16 0.51
C VAL A 256 -17.02 -0.01 1.37
N LEU A 257 -16.54 1.19 1.11
CA LEU A 257 -16.96 2.37 1.85
C LEU A 257 -18.36 2.81 1.37
N PRO A 258 -19.36 2.95 2.26
CA PRO A 258 -20.65 3.51 1.89
C PRO A 258 -20.49 4.91 1.28
N LYS A 259 -21.24 5.22 0.22
CA LYS A 259 -21.15 6.53 -0.46
C LYS A 259 -21.32 7.70 0.53
N THR A 260 -22.27 7.59 1.45
CA THR A 260 -22.52 8.63 2.46
C THR A 260 -21.32 8.88 3.40
N LEU A 261 -20.53 7.83 3.69
CA LEU A 261 -19.31 7.96 4.50
C LEU A 261 -18.16 8.53 3.66
N GLN A 262 -18.05 8.09 2.39
CA GLN A 262 -17.10 8.65 1.43
C GLN A 262 -17.34 10.15 1.22
N ASP A 263 -18.60 10.58 1.01
CA ASP A 263 -18.98 11.98 0.85
C ASP A 263 -18.51 12.83 2.04
N LYS A 264 -18.67 12.32 3.25
CA LYS A 264 -18.23 13.03 4.48
C LYS A 264 -16.70 13.13 4.58
N ILE A 265 -15.96 12.06 4.23
CA ILE A 265 -14.49 12.10 4.21
C ILE A 265 -13.99 13.09 3.17
N VAL A 266 -14.62 13.13 1.99
CA VAL A 266 -14.28 14.12 0.95
C VAL A 266 -14.53 15.55 1.43
N ASN A 267 -15.65 15.79 2.13
CA ASN A 267 -15.93 17.11 2.69
C ASN A 267 -14.88 17.51 3.74
N ILE A 268 -14.53 16.61 4.65
CA ILE A 268 -13.42 16.85 5.60
C ILE A 268 -12.13 17.22 4.87
N ALA A 269 -11.79 16.50 3.81
CA ALA A 269 -10.59 16.79 3.03
C ALA A 269 -10.67 18.14 2.31
N LYS A 270 -11.84 18.53 1.76
CA LYS A 270 -12.07 19.82 1.11
C LYS A 270 -11.95 20.97 2.12
N GLU A 271 -12.57 20.85 3.29
CA GLU A 271 -12.55 21.86 4.35
C GLU A 271 -11.14 22.13 4.91
N ASN A 272 -10.28 21.10 4.90
CA ASN A 272 -8.91 21.17 5.41
C ASN A 272 -7.84 21.23 4.31
N ASP A 273 -8.23 21.40 3.05
CA ASP A 273 -7.34 21.52 1.89
C ASP A 273 -6.38 20.32 1.70
N LEU A 274 -6.82 19.09 2.06
CA LEU A 274 -6.02 17.87 2.03
C LEU A 274 -6.07 17.19 0.67
N TYR A 275 -4.99 16.54 0.27
CA TYR A 275 -5.02 15.56 -0.82
C TYR A 275 -5.79 14.31 -0.38
N ILE A 276 -6.46 13.65 -1.34
CA ILE A 276 -7.00 12.30 -1.15
C ILE A 276 -6.27 11.38 -2.14
N LEU A 277 -5.49 10.43 -1.61
CA LEU A 277 -4.95 9.33 -2.39
C LEU A 277 -5.87 8.13 -2.28
N SER A 278 -6.61 7.83 -3.34
CA SER A 278 -7.55 6.70 -3.40
C SER A 278 -6.95 5.56 -4.23
N ASP A 279 -6.63 4.47 -3.56
CA ASP A 279 -6.18 3.24 -4.21
C ASP A 279 -7.40 2.35 -4.52
N GLU A 280 -7.80 2.34 -5.78
CA GLU A 280 -9.05 1.74 -6.27
C GLU A 280 -8.81 0.46 -7.10
N ILE A 281 -7.66 -0.20 -6.91
CA ILE A 281 -7.25 -1.36 -7.73
C ILE A 281 -8.18 -2.57 -7.63
N TYR A 282 -9.06 -2.60 -6.64
CA TYR A 282 -10.05 -3.69 -6.45
C TYR A 282 -11.46 -3.32 -6.91
N SER A 283 -11.66 -2.19 -7.59
CA SER A 283 -12.97 -1.70 -8.03
C SER A 283 -13.79 -2.74 -8.80
N ASN A 284 -13.15 -3.55 -9.66
CA ASN A 284 -13.80 -4.63 -10.41
C ASN A 284 -14.32 -5.79 -9.53
N TYR A 285 -13.85 -5.91 -8.29
CA TYR A 285 -14.22 -6.98 -7.37
C TYR A 285 -15.14 -6.50 -6.26
N SER A 286 -16.02 -5.52 -6.54
CA SER A 286 -17.01 -5.06 -5.59
C SER A 286 -18.30 -5.87 -5.72
N ASN A 287 -18.82 -6.39 -4.60
CA ASN A 287 -20.10 -7.08 -4.49
C ASN A 287 -21.23 -6.14 -4.01
N LYS A 288 -20.87 -4.87 -3.75
CA LYS A 288 -21.79 -3.80 -3.39
C LYS A 288 -21.63 -2.61 -4.31
N GLU A 289 -22.55 -1.69 -4.23
CA GLU A 289 -22.40 -0.39 -4.88
C GLU A 289 -21.10 0.25 -4.42
N TRP A 290 -20.22 0.53 -5.38
CA TRP A 290 -18.94 1.14 -5.18
C TRP A 290 -18.87 2.43 -6.00
N ASN A 291 -18.26 3.46 -5.43
CA ASN A 291 -18.10 4.75 -6.08
C ASN A 291 -16.64 5.16 -6.10
N SER A 292 -16.14 5.59 -7.24
CA SER A 292 -14.82 6.21 -7.33
C SER A 292 -14.82 7.57 -6.67
N ILE A 293 -13.69 7.95 -6.09
CA ILE A 293 -13.49 9.31 -5.57
C ILE A 293 -13.56 10.38 -6.68
N LEU A 294 -13.40 9.98 -7.95
CA LEU A 294 -13.50 10.88 -9.11
C LEU A 294 -14.90 11.48 -9.28
N SER A 295 -15.94 10.79 -8.81
CA SER A 295 -17.33 11.28 -8.87
C SER A 295 -17.56 12.56 -8.05
N HIS A 296 -16.64 12.94 -7.15
CA HIS A 296 -16.77 14.11 -6.29
C HIS A 296 -16.17 15.40 -6.88
N ASP A 297 -15.59 15.34 -8.08
CA ASP A 297 -14.97 16.48 -8.76
C ASP A 297 -14.07 17.32 -7.83
N TYR A 298 -13.15 16.64 -7.16
CA TYR A 298 -12.22 17.24 -6.21
C TYR A 298 -10.81 17.35 -6.81
N GLU A 299 -10.32 18.59 -6.99
CA GLU A 299 -9.03 18.85 -7.67
C GLU A 299 -7.82 18.19 -6.99
N LYS A 300 -7.89 17.95 -5.67
CA LYS A 300 -6.81 17.29 -4.90
C LYS A 300 -7.02 15.78 -4.74
N ALA A 301 -7.99 15.17 -5.45
CA ALA A 301 -8.12 13.74 -5.51
C ALA A 301 -7.08 13.14 -6.47
N ILE A 302 -6.45 12.06 -6.03
CA ILE A 302 -5.51 11.24 -6.82
C ILE A 302 -6.02 9.80 -6.75
N VAL A 303 -6.45 9.26 -7.87
CA VAL A 303 -6.85 7.86 -7.99
C VAL A 303 -5.71 7.04 -8.56
N THR A 304 -5.38 5.91 -7.94
CA THR A 304 -4.48 4.91 -8.53
C THR A 304 -5.25 3.65 -8.92
N GLN A 305 -4.97 3.17 -10.11
CA GLN A 305 -5.56 1.98 -10.71
C GLN A 305 -4.48 1.09 -11.34
N SER A 306 -4.81 -0.18 -11.57
CA SER A 306 -3.87 -1.14 -12.14
C SER A 306 -4.56 -2.26 -12.90
N PHE A 307 -3.93 -2.74 -13.94
CA PHE A 307 -4.32 -3.94 -14.66
C PHE A 307 -3.94 -5.24 -13.94
N SER A 308 -3.19 -5.12 -12.83
CA SER A 308 -2.67 -6.29 -12.08
C SER A 308 -3.78 -7.17 -11.52
N LYS A 309 -4.90 -6.58 -11.09
CA LYS A 309 -6.01 -7.33 -10.48
C LYS A 309 -7.12 -7.58 -11.49
N SER A 310 -7.68 -6.53 -12.07
CA SER A 310 -8.79 -6.62 -13.02
C SER A 310 -8.48 -7.51 -14.24
N HIS A 311 -7.29 -7.36 -14.82
CA HIS A 311 -6.89 -8.04 -16.07
C HIS A 311 -5.79 -9.10 -15.84
N SER A 312 -5.50 -9.50 -14.60
CA SER A 312 -4.45 -10.47 -14.27
C SER A 312 -3.06 -10.16 -14.85
N MET A 313 -2.77 -8.89 -15.15
CA MET A 313 -1.52 -8.42 -15.75
C MET A 313 -0.47 -8.04 -14.69
N LYS A 314 -0.42 -8.77 -13.58
CA LYS A 314 0.48 -8.48 -12.44
C LYS A 314 1.96 -8.45 -12.81
N GLY A 315 2.42 -9.36 -13.68
CA GLY A 315 3.80 -9.42 -14.17
C GLY A 315 4.15 -8.33 -15.20
N TYR A 316 3.15 -7.71 -15.84
CA TYR A 316 3.36 -6.69 -16.87
C TYR A 316 3.73 -5.33 -16.31
N ARG A 317 3.52 -5.10 -15.01
CA ARG A 317 3.85 -3.86 -14.31
C ARG A 317 3.24 -2.63 -14.98
N ILE A 318 1.90 -2.62 -15.12
CA ILE A 318 1.14 -1.54 -15.75
C ILE A 318 -0.02 -1.08 -14.86
N GLY A 319 -0.17 0.22 -14.75
CA GLY A 319 -1.25 0.90 -14.03
C GLY A 319 -1.31 2.36 -14.47
N TYR A 320 -2.12 3.14 -13.78
CA TYR A 320 -2.28 4.55 -14.10
C TYR A 320 -2.76 5.35 -12.88
N LEU A 321 -2.49 6.66 -12.95
CA LEU A 321 -3.00 7.67 -12.02
C LEU A 321 -3.99 8.58 -12.76
N ILE A 322 -5.02 8.99 -12.04
CA ILE A 322 -5.97 10.02 -12.48
C ILE A 322 -6.00 11.13 -11.43
N SER A 323 -5.83 12.37 -11.87
CA SER A 323 -5.90 13.55 -11.00
C SER A 323 -6.05 14.83 -11.82
N SER A 324 -6.08 15.99 -11.16
CA SER A 324 -6.04 17.28 -11.85
C SER A 324 -4.75 17.42 -12.67
N LYS A 325 -4.83 18.16 -13.79
CA LYS A 325 -3.69 18.42 -14.69
C LYS A 325 -2.44 18.86 -13.93
N ASN A 326 -2.59 19.80 -12.99
CA ASN A 326 -1.48 20.35 -12.21
C ASN A 326 -0.78 19.27 -11.38
N ILE A 327 -1.52 18.34 -10.78
CA ILE A 327 -0.96 17.21 -10.02
C ILE A 327 -0.24 16.27 -10.97
N ILE A 328 -0.86 15.87 -12.08
CA ILE A 328 -0.25 14.99 -13.10
C ILE A 328 1.07 15.58 -13.62
N GLU A 329 1.14 16.88 -13.85
CA GLU A 329 2.39 17.53 -14.29
C GLU A 329 3.51 17.45 -13.24
N LYS A 330 3.19 17.62 -11.96
CA LYS A 330 4.15 17.45 -10.85
C LYS A 330 4.66 16.00 -10.78
N LEU A 331 3.75 15.02 -10.79
CA LEU A 331 4.09 13.60 -10.71
C LEU A 331 4.93 13.15 -11.91
N THR A 332 4.63 13.67 -13.11
CA THR A 332 5.35 13.36 -14.35
C THR A 332 6.83 13.70 -14.24
N LYS A 333 7.19 14.82 -13.58
CA LYS A 333 8.59 15.22 -13.42
C LYS A 333 9.40 14.18 -12.67
N LEU A 334 8.87 13.66 -11.56
CA LEU A 334 9.56 12.62 -10.79
C LEU A 334 9.60 11.30 -11.56
N GLN A 335 8.51 10.89 -12.22
CA GLN A 335 8.50 9.69 -13.05
C GLN A 335 9.54 9.74 -14.17
N ALA A 336 9.65 10.88 -14.85
CA ALA A 336 10.66 11.07 -15.92
C ALA A 336 12.09 10.90 -15.41
N LEU A 337 12.38 11.34 -14.19
CA LEU A 337 13.69 11.13 -13.55
C LEU A 337 13.93 9.67 -13.15
N CYS A 338 12.88 8.96 -12.70
CA CYS A 338 13.02 7.58 -12.22
C CYS A 338 13.15 6.55 -13.35
N LEU A 339 12.43 6.72 -14.46
CA LEU A 339 12.32 5.67 -15.49
C LEU A 339 12.09 6.18 -16.92
N THR A 340 12.20 7.48 -17.18
CA THR A 340 11.94 8.13 -18.48
C THR A 340 10.47 7.96 -18.92
N ASN A 341 10.04 6.75 -19.25
CA ASN A 341 8.66 6.38 -19.62
C ASN A 341 8.37 4.93 -19.26
N VAL A 342 7.10 4.58 -19.14
CA VAL A 342 6.65 3.17 -19.06
C VAL A 342 6.82 2.52 -20.43
N SER A 343 7.15 1.23 -20.46
CA SER A 343 7.33 0.46 -21.70
C SER A 343 6.14 0.62 -22.66
N GLU A 344 6.38 1.17 -23.84
CA GLU A 344 5.34 1.39 -24.87
C GLU A 344 4.69 0.08 -25.34
N PRO A 345 5.43 -1.02 -25.58
CA PRO A 345 4.86 -2.34 -25.83
C PRO A 345 3.81 -2.75 -24.82
N ILE A 346 4.11 -2.56 -23.53
CA ILE A 346 3.20 -2.93 -22.44
C ILE A 346 1.99 -1.98 -22.37
N GLN A 347 2.21 -0.68 -22.63
CA GLN A 347 1.10 0.27 -22.74
C GLN A 347 0.15 -0.08 -23.88
N TYR A 348 0.68 -0.42 -25.05
CA TYR A 348 -0.14 -0.87 -26.19
C TYR A 348 -0.95 -2.11 -25.84
N THR A 349 -0.31 -3.08 -25.20
CA THR A 349 -0.96 -4.33 -24.78
C THR A 349 -2.08 -4.06 -23.76
N ALA A 350 -1.83 -3.22 -22.76
CA ALA A 350 -2.85 -2.84 -21.77
C ALA A 350 -4.00 -2.03 -22.41
N MET A 351 -3.69 -1.15 -23.35
CA MET A 351 -4.71 -0.41 -24.10
C MET A 351 -5.66 -1.34 -24.84
N LYS A 352 -5.16 -2.41 -25.44
CA LYS A 352 -5.96 -3.42 -26.14
C LYS A 352 -6.81 -4.26 -25.18
N SER A 353 -6.28 -4.56 -23.98
CA SER A 353 -7.01 -5.35 -22.98
C SER A 353 -8.20 -4.61 -22.35
N LEU A 354 -8.28 -3.28 -22.47
CA LEU A 354 -9.46 -2.53 -22.02
C LEU A 354 -10.75 -2.88 -22.78
N ASP A 355 -10.63 -3.50 -23.95
CA ASP A 355 -11.79 -3.97 -24.75
C ASP A 355 -12.23 -5.39 -24.33
N ASP A 356 -11.48 -6.07 -23.48
CA ASP A 356 -11.82 -7.40 -23.00
C ASP A 356 -12.86 -7.34 -21.88
N ASP A 357 -13.82 -8.26 -21.94
CA ASP A 357 -14.73 -8.50 -20.82
C ASP A 357 -14.03 -9.33 -19.73
N VAL A 358 -13.89 -8.77 -18.56
CA VAL A 358 -13.30 -9.42 -17.38
C VAL A 358 -14.34 -9.85 -16.34
N THR A 359 -15.61 -9.83 -16.69
CA THR A 359 -16.73 -10.17 -15.78
C THR A 359 -16.63 -11.60 -15.28
N GLU A 360 -16.26 -12.55 -16.15
CA GLU A 360 -16.07 -13.95 -15.77
C GLU A 360 -15.06 -14.12 -14.60
N ASN A 361 -13.94 -13.41 -14.65
CA ASN A 361 -12.93 -13.43 -13.59
C ASN A 361 -13.51 -12.90 -12.26
N THR A 362 -14.34 -11.86 -12.33
CA THR A 362 -15.03 -11.31 -11.17
C THR A 362 -16.01 -12.30 -10.58
N GLU A 363 -16.81 -12.99 -11.41
CA GLU A 363 -17.75 -14.00 -10.95
C GLU A 363 -17.04 -15.20 -10.31
N ILE A 364 -15.94 -15.69 -10.90
CA ILE A 364 -15.14 -16.78 -10.33
C ILE A 364 -14.58 -16.35 -8.97
N MET A 365 -14.03 -15.14 -8.87
CA MET A 365 -13.49 -14.61 -7.61
C MET A 365 -14.58 -14.52 -6.54
N ASN A 366 -15.76 -14.04 -6.88
CA ASN A 366 -16.90 -13.94 -5.97
C ASN A 366 -17.35 -15.31 -5.46
N LYS A 367 -17.39 -16.33 -6.33
CA LYS A 367 -17.68 -17.72 -5.95
C LYS A 367 -16.64 -18.29 -4.97
N ARG A 368 -15.34 -18.02 -5.25
CA ARG A 368 -14.23 -18.43 -4.38
C ARG A 368 -14.28 -17.74 -3.02
N LEU A 369 -14.54 -16.43 -3.01
CA LEU A 369 -14.66 -15.65 -1.78
C LEU A 369 -15.86 -16.14 -0.93
N SER A 370 -17.02 -16.38 -1.55
CA SER A 370 -18.17 -16.97 -0.87
C SER A 370 -17.87 -18.36 -0.28
N LYS A 371 -17.14 -19.20 -1.03
CA LYS A 371 -16.72 -20.50 -0.52
C LYS A 371 -15.78 -20.37 0.68
N LEU A 372 -14.85 -19.44 0.63
CA LEU A 372 -13.91 -19.16 1.73
C LEU A 372 -14.67 -18.63 2.97
N GLU A 373 -15.67 -17.75 2.79
CA GLU A 373 -16.57 -17.32 3.85
C GLU A 373 -17.23 -18.48 4.57
N ASP A 374 -17.78 -19.44 3.83
CA ASP A 374 -18.45 -20.62 4.41
C ASP A 374 -17.47 -21.49 5.19
N ILE A 375 -16.25 -21.65 4.69
CA ILE A 375 -15.20 -22.40 5.39
C ILE A 375 -14.82 -21.67 6.70
N CYS A 376 -14.59 -20.37 6.67
CA CYS A 376 -14.26 -19.57 7.84
C CYS A 376 -15.37 -19.63 8.92
N LYS A 377 -16.64 -19.58 8.52
CA LYS A 377 -17.80 -19.78 9.43
C LYS A 377 -17.79 -21.15 10.08
N ASN A 378 -17.54 -22.20 9.30
CA ASN A 378 -17.47 -23.58 9.81
C ASN A 378 -16.26 -23.83 10.74
N MET A 379 -15.24 -22.97 10.66
CA MET A 379 -14.10 -22.93 11.57
C MET A 379 -14.33 -22.02 12.78
N GLU A 380 -15.51 -21.41 12.88
CA GLU A 380 -15.88 -20.45 13.93
C GLU A 380 -14.94 -19.24 14.04
N LEU A 381 -14.33 -18.84 12.92
CA LEU A 381 -13.52 -17.62 12.87
C LEU A 381 -14.41 -16.37 12.94
N GLU A 382 -13.91 -15.35 13.60
CA GLU A 382 -14.56 -14.04 13.66
C GLU A 382 -14.04 -13.14 12.51
N PHE A 383 -14.95 -12.68 11.66
CA PHE A 383 -14.65 -11.77 10.56
C PHE A 383 -15.90 -11.00 10.13
N VAL A 384 -15.70 -9.85 9.50
CA VAL A 384 -16.77 -9.16 8.78
C VAL A 384 -16.85 -9.75 7.37
N LYS A 385 -18.06 -10.08 6.91
CA LYS A 385 -18.29 -10.50 5.54
C LYS A 385 -17.72 -9.43 4.58
N PRO A 386 -16.77 -9.78 3.68
CA PRO A 386 -16.21 -8.83 2.73
C PRO A 386 -17.27 -8.33 1.74
N ASP A 387 -17.25 -7.04 1.47
CA ASP A 387 -18.10 -6.39 0.48
C ASP A 387 -17.48 -6.46 -0.93
N GLY A 388 -16.19 -6.81 -1.02
CA GLY A 388 -15.43 -6.89 -2.26
C GLY A 388 -13.97 -7.29 -2.04
N ALA A 389 -13.10 -6.92 -2.97
CA ALA A 389 -11.72 -7.37 -3.08
C ALA A 389 -11.62 -8.91 -3.20
N MET A 390 -10.62 -9.53 -2.58
CA MET A 390 -10.37 -10.96 -2.71
C MET A 390 -9.84 -11.57 -1.40
N TYR A 391 -10.21 -10.99 -0.25
CA TYR A 391 -9.63 -11.33 1.05
C TYR A 391 -10.68 -11.52 2.12
N ILE A 392 -10.34 -12.38 3.09
CA ILE A 392 -10.97 -12.40 4.41
C ILE A 392 -9.90 -12.03 5.44
N PHE A 393 -10.23 -11.09 6.33
CA PHE A 393 -9.42 -10.70 7.46
C PHE A 393 -10.11 -11.19 8.74
N ALA A 394 -9.55 -12.22 9.33
CA ALA A 394 -10.20 -13.00 10.38
C ALA A 394 -9.31 -13.15 11.61
N ARG A 395 -9.94 -13.45 12.76
CA ARG A 395 -9.29 -13.90 13.99
C ARG A 395 -10.01 -15.12 14.57
N THR A 396 -9.35 -15.78 15.48
CA THR A 396 -9.97 -16.82 16.32
C THR A 396 -10.73 -16.18 17.49
N LYS A 397 -11.74 -16.86 18.03
CA LYS A 397 -12.48 -16.41 19.24
C LYS A 397 -11.55 -16.18 20.44
N ASN A 398 -10.57 -17.03 20.61
CA ASN A 398 -9.51 -16.85 21.60
C ASN A 398 -8.32 -16.23 20.87
N PRO A 399 -7.91 -15.00 21.19
CA PRO A 399 -6.80 -14.34 20.50
C PRO A 399 -5.51 -15.16 20.57
N ILE A 400 -4.84 -15.28 19.41
CA ILE A 400 -3.57 -15.97 19.26
C ILE A 400 -2.57 -15.06 18.57
N ASN A 401 -1.28 -15.32 18.71
CA ASN A 401 -0.24 -14.63 17.97
C ASN A 401 -0.19 -15.14 16.52
N THR A 402 -0.74 -14.40 15.58
CA THR A 402 -0.83 -14.84 14.19
C THR A 402 0.50 -14.84 13.45
N SER A 403 1.53 -14.16 13.97
CA SER A 403 2.89 -14.27 13.45
C SER A 403 3.47 -15.66 13.70
N GLU A 404 3.32 -16.19 14.91
CA GLU A 404 3.75 -17.54 15.25
C GLU A 404 2.95 -18.58 14.47
N LEU A 405 1.62 -18.41 14.39
CA LEU A 405 0.77 -19.27 13.57
C LEU A 405 1.22 -19.27 12.10
N SER A 406 1.56 -18.13 11.52
CA SER A 406 2.01 -18.02 10.12
C SER A 406 3.30 -18.80 9.87
N GLU A 407 4.23 -18.79 10.82
CA GLU A 407 5.47 -19.57 10.74
C GLU A 407 5.22 -21.08 10.89
N GLU A 408 4.36 -21.46 11.80
CA GLU A 408 3.96 -22.84 11.97
C GLU A 408 3.28 -23.39 10.72
N LEU A 409 2.28 -22.68 10.18
CA LEU A 409 1.55 -23.05 8.98
C LEU A 409 2.48 -23.18 7.76
N LEU A 410 3.46 -22.28 7.63
CA LEU A 410 4.43 -22.34 6.56
C LEU A 410 5.27 -23.63 6.59
N ASN A 411 5.63 -24.12 7.79
CA ASN A 411 6.30 -25.41 7.95
C ASN A 411 5.43 -26.61 7.52
N HIS A 412 4.10 -26.43 7.54
CA HIS A 412 3.10 -27.41 7.12
C HIS A 412 2.60 -27.19 5.66
N GLY A 413 3.26 -26.30 4.91
CA GLY A 413 2.99 -26.11 3.49
C GLY A 413 1.86 -25.10 3.18
N VAL A 414 1.49 -24.21 4.11
CA VAL A 414 0.52 -23.14 3.88
C VAL A 414 1.09 -21.81 4.33
N ALA A 415 0.98 -20.81 3.48
CA ALA A 415 1.33 -19.43 3.80
C ALA A 415 0.07 -18.59 4.01
N ILE A 416 0.01 -17.83 5.09
CA ILE A 416 -1.01 -16.81 5.38
C ILE A 416 -0.34 -15.47 5.69
N ALA A 417 -1.08 -14.36 5.59
CA ALA A 417 -0.52 -13.05 5.93
C ALA A 417 -0.92 -12.66 7.36
N PRO A 418 0.04 -12.55 8.32
CA PRO A 418 -0.25 -12.15 9.69
C PRO A 418 -0.71 -10.70 9.75
N GLY A 419 -1.60 -10.40 10.69
CA GLY A 419 -2.26 -9.11 10.83
C GLY A 419 -1.33 -7.95 11.16
N ILE A 420 -0.20 -8.22 11.82
CA ILE A 420 0.85 -7.22 12.10
C ILE A 420 1.36 -6.53 10.82
N GLY A 421 1.26 -7.20 9.67
CA GLY A 421 1.61 -6.62 8.37
C GLY A 421 0.67 -5.51 7.89
N PHE A 422 -0.50 -5.32 8.51
CA PHE A 422 -1.53 -4.35 8.10
C PHE A 422 -1.78 -3.25 9.15
N GLY A 423 -1.00 -3.22 10.22
CA GLY A 423 -1.12 -2.35 11.38
C GLY A 423 -0.99 -3.14 12.68
N ASP A 424 -1.53 -2.61 13.76
CA ASP A 424 -1.48 -3.25 15.08
C ASP A 424 -2.65 -4.22 15.27
N TYR A 425 -2.62 -5.35 14.50
CA TYR A 425 -3.67 -6.37 14.45
C TYR A 425 -3.11 -7.78 14.64
N ASN A 426 -2.28 -7.98 15.65
CA ASN A 426 -1.53 -9.23 15.92
C ASN A 426 -2.38 -10.47 16.05
N GLU A 427 -3.66 -10.33 16.40
CA GLU A 427 -4.63 -11.43 16.56
C GLU A 427 -5.35 -11.79 15.25
N PHE A 428 -5.20 -10.97 14.19
CA PHE A 428 -5.82 -11.19 12.89
C PHE A 428 -4.85 -11.81 11.89
N PHE A 429 -5.39 -12.45 10.88
CA PHE A 429 -4.66 -12.90 9.70
C PHE A 429 -5.50 -12.71 8.44
N ARG A 430 -4.85 -12.47 7.32
CA ARG A 430 -5.49 -12.34 6.02
C ARG A 430 -5.34 -13.62 5.21
N ILE A 431 -6.44 -14.07 4.61
CA ILE A 431 -6.52 -15.18 3.67
C ILE A 431 -7.01 -14.64 2.34
N SER A 432 -6.37 -15.02 1.23
CA SER A 432 -6.79 -14.64 -0.12
C SER A 432 -7.60 -15.76 -0.80
N ALA A 433 -8.61 -15.36 -1.57
CA ALA A 433 -9.42 -16.25 -2.41
C ALA A 433 -8.85 -16.42 -3.83
N CYS A 434 -7.55 -16.17 -4.02
CA CYS A 434 -6.93 -16.09 -5.34
C CYS A 434 -6.68 -17.44 -6.03
N LEU A 435 -6.74 -18.55 -5.29
CA LEU A 435 -6.53 -19.89 -5.79
C LEU A 435 -7.85 -20.58 -6.17
N ASP A 436 -7.76 -21.68 -6.89
CA ASP A 436 -8.92 -22.53 -7.16
C ASP A 436 -9.53 -23.11 -5.86
N VAL A 437 -10.81 -23.52 -5.94
CA VAL A 437 -11.57 -23.98 -4.75
C VAL A 437 -10.93 -25.18 -4.08
N LYS A 438 -10.28 -26.08 -4.84
CA LYS A 438 -9.64 -27.27 -4.27
C LYS A 438 -8.42 -26.89 -3.43
N ALA A 439 -7.57 -26.02 -3.95
CA ALA A 439 -6.42 -25.52 -3.22
C ALA A 439 -6.82 -24.68 -2.00
N LEU A 440 -7.92 -23.90 -2.10
CA LEU A 440 -8.47 -23.17 -0.95
C LEU A 440 -8.92 -24.15 0.16
N ILE A 441 -9.65 -25.20 -0.16
CA ILE A 441 -10.09 -26.21 0.82
C ILE A 441 -8.88 -26.89 1.45
N GLU A 442 -7.92 -27.38 0.64
CA GLU A 442 -6.69 -28.02 1.11
C GLU A 442 -5.93 -27.12 2.11
N GLY A 443 -5.74 -25.84 1.77
CA GLY A 443 -5.05 -24.89 2.63
C GLY A 443 -5.82 -24.61 3.94
N MET A 444 -7.13 -24.45 3.84
CA MET A 444 -7.98 -24.19 5.02
C MET A 444 -8.10 -25.39 5.95
N ASP A 445 -8.08 -26.62 5.44
CA ASP A 445 -8.05 -27.84 6.26
C ASP A 445 -6.75 -27.93 7.07
N ILE A 446 -5.62 -27.54 6.49
CA ILE A 446 -4.33 -27.47 7.20
C ILE A 446 -4.38 -26.40 8.29
N ILE A 447 -4.94 -25.21 8.00
CA ILE A 447 -5.13 -24.15 9.00
C ILE A 447 -6.00 -24.66 10.15
N LYS A 448 -7.15 -25.27 9.84
CA LYS A 448 -8.08 -25.81 10.84
C LYS A 448 -7.43 -26.81 11.79
N ALA A 449 -6.50 -27.61 11.30
CA ALA A 449 -5.80 -28.61 12.11
C ALA A 449 -4.75 -27.98 13.07
N ARG A 450 -4.51 -26.67 13.01
CA ARG A 450 -3.51 -25.93 13.80
C ARG A 450 -4.12 -24.82 14.66
N LEU A 451 -5.40 -24.50 14.49
CA LEU A 451 -6.19 -23.64 15.37
C LEU A 451 -6.83 -24.43 16.49
#